data_457251e8d86b48493a20b003358a3c7e
#
_entry.id   457251e8d86b48493a20b003358a3c7e
#
_cell.length_a   1.000
_cell.length_b   1.000
_cell.length_c   1.000
_cell.angle_alpha   90.00
_cell.angle_beta   90.00
_cell.angle_gamma   90.00
#
_symmetry.space_group_name_H-M   'P 1'
#
loop_
_entity.id
_entity.type
_entity.pdbx_description
1 polymer ?
#
loop_
_entity_poly.entity_id
_entity_poly.type
_entity_poly.pdbx_seq_one_letter_code
_entity_poly.pdbx_strand_id
1 'polypeptide(L)'
;MGITLLSLRVSGTAVLIGASIGIPVGTFLGFRRFRGKRTLIRFMDVMLKSVINTFMGLPPVVVGLVVYLLLTASGPLGWLALLYTPTAMIITQLIMVVPIIIGVTMSAVGSVEESIRERALSLGATETQAAWLVLREARMGVLTSIIVAFGAAISEVGGIMITGGNIRWWTRTLTTAIVVETELGNFTMALTLGAILLFIAFAINLALTIVQFKGARR
;
A
#
# COMPACT_ATOMS: atom_id res chain seq x y z
N MET A 1 17.00 17.00 -7.44
CA MET A 1 16.22 15.81 -7.85
C MET A 1 14.95 16.30 -8.48
N GLY A 2 14.53 15.78 -9.65
CA GLY A 2 13.28 16.21 -10.29
C GLY A 2 12.07 15.74 -9.46
N ILE A 3 11.01 16.58 -9.42
CA ILE A 3 9.78 16.28 -8.66
C ILE A 3 9.16 14.92 -9.03
N THR A 4 9.22 14.56 -10.30
CA THR A 4 8.76 13.26 -10.82
C THR A 4 9.53 12.08 -10.23
N LEU A 5 10.88 12.19 -10.23
CA LEU A 5 11.73 11.13 -9.70
C LEU A 5 11.54 10.95 -8.19
N LEU A 6 11.35 12.07 -7.46
CA LEU A 6 11.07 12.02 -6.04
C LEU A 6 9.72 11.34 -5.75
N SER A 7 8.65 11.69 -6.52
CA SER A 7 7.34 11.04 -6.38
C SER A 7 7.44 9.53 -6.56
N LEU A 8 8.11 9.09 -7.64
CA LEU A 8 8.31 7.66 -7.92
C LEU A 8 9.16 6.96 -6.85
N ARG A 9 10.22 7.63 -6.37
CA ARG A 9 11.08 7.08 -5.32
C ARG A 9 10.32 6.90 -4.01
N VAL A 10 9.59 7.91 -3.56
CA VAL A 10 8.84 7.86 -2.30
C VAL A 10 7.75 6.80 -2.37
N SER A 11 6.87 6.87 -3.38
CA SER A 11 5.75 5.92 -3.52
C SER A 11 6.23 4.51 -3.85
N GLY A 12 7.21 4.37 -4.73
CA GLY A 12 7.77 3.05 -5.07
C GLY A 12 8.43 2.37 -3.88
N THR A 13 9.26 3.12 -3.11
CA THR A 13 9.90 2.57 -1.90
C THR A 13 8.88 2.17 -0.85
N ALA A 14 7.86 3.01 -0.60
CA ALA A 14 6.79 2.70 0.36
C ALA A 14 6.03 1.43 -0.05
N VAL A 15 5.69 1.28 -1.33
CA VAL A 15 4.99 0.10 -1.82
C VAL A 15 5.87 -1.16 -1.79
N LEU A 16 7.15 -1.07 -2.13
CA LEU A 16 8.07 -2.22 -2.07
C LEU A 16 8.25 -2.73 -0.64
N ILE A 17 8.50 -1.83 0.31
CA ILE A 17 8.58 -2.19 1.73
C ILE A 17 7.21 -2.68 2.22
N GLY A 18 6.13 -1.98 1.86
CA GLY A 18 4.77 -2.36 2.20
C GLY A 18 4.40 -3.74 1.69
N ALA A 19 4.80 -4.11 0.46
CA ALA A 19 4.57 -5.42 -0.11
C ALA A 19 5.36 -6.52 0.61
N SER A 20 6.61 -6.26 0.98
CA SER A 20 7.44 -7.22 1.72
C SER A 20 6.88 -7.57 3.10
N ILE A 21 6.14 -6.66 3.72
CA ILE A 21 5.46 -6.85 5.02
C ILE A 21 4.02 -7.32 4.80
N GLY A 22 3.28 -6.63 3.95
CA GLY A 22 1.83 -6.79 3.80
C GLY A 22 1.43 -8.10 3.14
N ILE A 23 2.20 -8.59 2.15
CA ILE A 23 1.87 -9.86 1.48
C ILE A 23 2.01 -11.04 2.44
N PRO A 24 3.11 -11.26 3.18
CA PRO A 24 3.20 -12.34 4.14
C PRO A 24 2.12 -12.28 5.23
N VAL A 25 1.88 -11.08 5.79
CA VAL A 25 0.87 -10.90 6.83
C VAL A 25 -0.54 -11.16 6.26
N GLY A 26 -0.88 -10.58 5.12
CA GLY A 26 -2.18 -10.78 4.46
C GLY A 26 -2.42 -12.24 4.08
N THR A 27 -1.38 -12.92 3.59
CA THR A 27 -1.42 -14.36 3.29
C THR A 27 -1.71 -15.17 4.55
N PHE A 28 -0.96 -14.93 5.63
CA PHE A 28 -1.17 -15.63 6.90
C PHE A 28 -2.58 -15.42 7.46
N LEU A 29 -3.10 -14.20 7.37
CA LEU A 29 -4.45 -13.88 7.84
C LEU A 29 -5.53 -14.48 6.94
N GLY A 30 -5.30 -14.54 5.62
CA GLY A 30 -6.18 -15.22 4.66
C GLY A 30 -6.34 -16.70 4.96
N PHE A 31 -5.25 -17.38 5.35
CA PHE A 31 -5.29 -18.81 5.74
C PHE A 31 -6.05 -19.11 7.03
N ARG A 32 -6.14 -18.16 7.97
CA ARG A 32 -6.89 -18.38 9.23
C ARG A 32 -8.36 -18.69 9.00
N ARG A 33 -8.94 -18.23 7.90
CA ARG A 33 -10.32 -18.52 7.50
C ARG A 33 -10.61 -20.00 7.39
N PHE A 34 -9.61 -20.82 7.04
CA PHE A 34 -9.77 -22.28 6.86
C PHE A 34 -9.71 -23.08 8.19
N ARG A 35 -9.38 -22.45 9.31
CA ARG A 35 -9.12 -23.15 10.59
C ARG A 35 -10.24 -23.10 11.63
N GLY A 36 -11.33 -22.33 11.44
CA GLY A 36 -12.25 -22.02 12.53
C GLY A 36 -13.71 -22.35 12.33
N LYS A 37 -14.19 -23.52 12.83
CA LYS A 37 -15.64 -23.82 12.97
C LYS A 37 -16.27 -23.27 14.28
N ARG A 38 -15.49 -22.75 15.24
CA ARG A 38 -15.98 -22.24 16.55
C ARG A 38 -16.45 -20.80 16.44
N THR A 39 -17.59 -20.48 17.04
CA THR A 39 -18.23 -19.14 17.05
C THR A 39 -17.28 -18.02 17.53
N LEU A 40 -16.46 -18.29 18.55
CA LEU A 40 -15.50 -17.32 19.08
C LEU A 40 -14.41 -16.97 18.03
N ILE A 41 -13.89 -17.96 17.31
CA ILE A 41 -12.89 -17.75 16.26
C ILE A 41 -13.49 -16.91 15.13
N ARG A 42 -14.74 -17.18 14.76
CA ARG A 42 -15.46 -16.38 13.74
C ARG A 42 -15.65 -14.92 14.17
N PHE A 43 -15.96 -14.68 15.44
CA PHE A 43 -16.05 -13.32 15.97
C PHE A 43 -14.68 -12.59 15.92
N MET A 44 -13.61 -13.25 16.33
CA MET A 44 -12.25 -12.69 16.23
C MET A 44 -11.84 -12.39 14.77
N ASP A 45 -12.22 -13.25 13.83
CA ASP A 45 -11.95 -13.02 12.40
C ASP A 45 -12.72 -11.79 11.87
N VAL A 46 -13.98 -11.61 12.28
CA VAL A 46 -14.77 -10.42 11.93
C VAL A 46 -14.13 -9.15 12.51
N MET A 47 -13.75 -9.17 13.78
CA MET A 47 -13.07 -8.04 14.43
C MET A 47 -11.77 -7.70 13.73
N LEU A 48 -10.93 -8.69 13.45
CA LEU A 48 -9.65 -8.49 12.76
C LEU A 48 -9.84 -7.87 11.36
N LYS A 49 -10.81 -8.40 10.60
CA LYS A 49 -11.15 -7.83 9.27
C LYS A 49 -11.69 -6.41 9.37
N SER A 50 -12.53 -6.13 10.36
CA SER A 50 -13.05 -4.78 10.60
C SER A 50 -11.92 -3.80 10.93
N VAL A 51 -10.97 -4.20 11.76
CA VAL A 51 -9.78 -3.40 12.07
C VAL A 51 -8.96 -3.13 10.81
N ILE A 52 -8.63 -4.17 10.03
CA ILE A 52 -7.86 -4.01 8.79
C ILE A 52 -8.61 -3.08 7.82
N ASN A 53 -9.91 -3.28 7.60
CA ASN A 53 -10.72 -2.45 6.72
C ASN A 53 -10.76 -0.99 7.19
N THR A 54 -10.83 -0.75 8.51
CA THR A 54 -10.75 0.60 9.08
C THR A 54 -9.39 1.24 8.77
N PHE A 55 -8.30 0.48 8.93
CA PHE A 55 -6.95 0.97 8.62
C PHE A 55 -6.73 1.19 7.12
N MET A 56 -7.39 0.44 6.23
CA MET A 56 -7.37 0.72 4.79
C MET A 56 -8.02 2.06 4.43
N GLY A 57 -8.98 2.51 5.23
CA GLY A 57 -9.69 3.79 5.06
C GLY A 57 -9.13 4.94 5.90
N LEU A 58 -7.92 4.82 6.48
CA LEU A 58 -7.34 5.91 7.29
C LEU A 58 -7.20 7.20 6.49
N PRO A 59 -7.70 8.34 7.02
CA PRO A 59 -7.50 9.62 6.37
C PRO A 59 -6.00 9.97 6.30
N PRO A 60 -5.45 10.25 5.11
CA PRO A 60 -4.02 10.53 4.92
C PRO A 60 -3.50 11.68 5.79
N VAL A 61 -4.31 12.71 5.96
CA VAL A 61 -3.99 13.88 6.79
C VAL A 61 -3.80 13.49 8.26
N VAL A 62 -4.63 12.56 8.78
CA VAL A 62 -4.51 12.06 10.17
C VAL A 62 -3.22 11.26 10.32
N VAL A 63 -2.89 10.39 9.37
CA VAL A 63 -1.62 9.64 9.39
C VAL A 63 -0.43 10.60 9.36
N GLY A 64 -0.46 11.60 8.46
CA GLY A 64 0.57 12.62 8.37
C GLY A 64 0.74 13.40 9.67
N LEU A 65 -0.37 13.78 10.32
CA LEU A 65 -0.34 14.47 11.62
C LEU A 65 0.29 13.61 12.72
N VAL A 66 -0.10 12.34 12.81
CA VAL A 66 0.49 11.41 13.81
C VAL A 66 1.99 11.26 13.59
N VAL A 67 2.42 11.02 12.34
CA VAL A 67 3.85 10.90 12.00
C VAL A 67 4.59 12.22 12.30
N TYR A 68 3.98 13.36 11.98
CA TYR A 68 4.54 14.68 12.33
C TYR A 68 4.77 14.82 13.82
N LEU A 69 3.76 14.53 14.66
CA LEU A 69 3.87 14.62 16.13
C LEU A 69 4.93 13.67 16.70
N LEU A 70 5.10 12.51 16.09
CA LEU A 70 6.14 11.56 16.50
C LEU A 70 7.55 12.03 16.13
N LEU A 71 7.73 12.68 14.96
CA LEU A 71 9.03 13.06 14.40
C LEU A 71 9.43 14.50 14.68
N THR A 72 8.52 15.34 15.21
CA THR A 72 8.87 16.73 15.57
C THR A 72 9.93 16.76 16.69
N ALA A 73 10.70 17.83 16.79
CA ALA A 73 11.81 17.95 17.74
C ALA A 73 11.43 17.66 19.21
N SER A 74 10.19 18.00 19.60
CA SER A 74 9.61 17.70 20.91
C SER A 74 8.93 16.32 20.99
N GLY A 75 8.86 15.61 19.89
CA GLY A 75 8.21 14.28 19.81
C GLY A 75 9.13 13.14 20.24
N PRO A 76 8.57 11.94 20.52
CA PRO A 76 9.34 10.81 21.04
C PRO A 76 10.41 10.28 20.07
N LEU A 77 10.28 10.54 18.77
CA LEU A 77 11.24 10.15 17.73
C LEU A 77 11.96 11.37 17.12
N GLY A 78 11.87 12.55 17.75
CA GLY A 78 12.47 13.79 17.26
C GLY A 78 14.01 13.71 17.12
N TRP A 79 14.65 12.90 17.95
CA TRP A 79 16.10 12.64 17.88
C TRP A 79 16.57 12.03 16.57
N LEU A 80 15.67 11.40 15.78
CA LEU A 80 15.98 10.86 14.45
C LEU A 80 16.17 11.96 13.39
N ALA A 81 15.71 13.19 13.65
CA ALA A 81 15.77 14.34 12.74
C ALA A 81 15.25 14.04 11.32
N LEU A 82 14.18 13.21 11.23
CA LEU A 82 13.62 12.77 9.95
C LEU A 82 12.52 13.67 9.40
N LEU A 83 11.95 14.56 10.22
CA LEU A 83 10.87 15.44 9.77
C LEU A 83 11.35 16.32 8.60
N TYR A 84 10.47 16.57 7.63
CA TYR A 84 10.74 17.29 6.39
C TYR A 84 11.81 16.64 5.50
N THR A 85 11.90 15.31 5.55
CA THR A 85 12.76 14.53 4.65
C THR A 85 11.94 13.56 3.78
N PRO A 86 12.49 13.07 2.67
CA PRO A 86 11.84 12.00 1.90
C PRO A 86 11.58 10.73 2.71
N THR A 87 12.38 10.46 3.75
CA THR A 87 12.19 9.32 4.65
C THR A 87 10.90 9.45 5.47
N ALA A 88 10.59 10.64 6.01
CA ALA A 88 9.33 10.87 6.71
C ALA A 88 8.12 10.67 5.79
N MET A 89 8.23 11.10 4.53
CA MET A 89 7.18 10.88 3.52
C MET A 89 6.99 9.38 3.23
N ILE A 90 8.09 8.61 3.12
CA ILE A 90 8.04 7.15 2.92
C ILE A 90 7.36 6.48 4.13
N ILE A 91 7.71 6.86 5.37
CA ILE A 91 7.08 6.32 6.58
C ILE A 91 5.57 6.59 6.58
N THR A 92 5.16 7.81 6.23
CA THR A 92 3.74 8.17 6.14
C THR A 92 3.00 7.33 5.13
N GLN A 93 3.54 7.18 3.92
CA GLN A 93 2.95 6.34 2.89
C GLN A 93 2.96 4.86 3.27
N LEU A 94 4.01 4.38 3.94
CA LEU A 94 4.12 2.99 4.40
C LEU A 94 2.99 2.62 5.36
N ILE A 95 2.68 3.50 6.32
CA ILE A 95 1.56 3.30 7.26
C ILE A 95 0.22 3.18 6.52
N MET A 96 0.06 3.86 5.41
CA MET A 96 -1.16 3.82 4.61
C MET A 96 -1.22 2.59 3.68
N VAL A 97 -0.11 2.25 3.01
CA VAL A 97 -0.14 1.17 2.00
C VAL A 97 -0.10 -0.23 2.61
N VAL A 98 0.51 -0.41 3.77
CA VAL A 98 0.58 -1.72 4.44
C VAL A 98 -0.79 -2.31 4.72
N PRO A 99 -1.75 -1.60 5.35
CA PRO A 99 -3.10 -2.13 5.55
C PRO A 99 -3.83 -2.46 4.24
N ILE A 100 -3.64 -1.64 3.19
CA ILE A 100 -4.23 -1.89 1.86
C ILE A 100 -3.71 -3.23 1.31
N ILE A 101 -2.39 -3.43 1.33
CA ILE A 101 -1.78 -4.67 0.83
C ILE A 101 -2.23 -5.86 1.67
N ILE A 102 -2.26 -5.74 3.00
CA ILE A 102 -2.74 -6.80 3.90
C ILE A 102 -4.19 -7.16 3.56
N GLY A 103 -5.09 -6.18 3.51
CA GLY A 103 -6.52 -6.42 3.33
C GLY A 103 -6.85 -7.04 1.97
N VAL A 104 -6.28 -6.51 0.89
CA VAL A 104 -6.49 -7.03 -0.47
C VAL A 104 -5.86 -8.43 -0.62
N THR A 105 -4.64 -8.66 -0.11
CA THR A 105 -3.99 -9.98 -0.13
C THR A 105 -4.77 -10.99 0.71
N MET A 106 -5.20 -10.62 1.91
CA MET A 106 -6.03 -11.46 2.78
C MET A 106 -7.34 -11.88 2.09
N SER A 107 -7.99 -10.94 1.40
CA SER A 107 -9.21 -11.20 0.64
C SER A 107 -8.94 -12.14 -0.53
N ALA A 108 -7.86 -11.92 -1.28
CA ALA A 108 -7.47 -12.74 -2.42
C ALA A 108 -7.14 -14.18 -2.01
N VAL A 109 -6.37 -14.37 -0.95
CA VAL A 109 -6.05 -15.72 -0.41
C VAL A 109 -7.30 -16.38 0.15
N GLY A 110 -8.15 -15.62 0.86
CA GLY A 110 -9.40 -16.13 1.42
C GLY A 110 -10.49 -16.46 0.40
N SER A 111 -10.36 -16.02 -0.86
CA SER A 111 -11.28 -16.34 -1.96
C SER A 111 -10.93 -17.63 -2.70
N VAL A 112 -9.71 -18.18 -2.50
CA VAL A 112 -9.33 -19.46 -3.08
C VAL A 112 -10.17 -20.56 -2.43
N GLU A 113 -10.66 -21.48 -3.24
CA GLU A 113 -11.50 -22.60 -2.77
C GLU A 113 -10.75 -23.48 -1.76
N GLU A 114 -11.39 -23.79 -0.65
CA GLU A 114 -10.86 -24.70 0.38
C GLU A 114 -10.50 -26.07 -0.19
N SER A 115 -11.26 -26.53 -1.19
CA SER A 115 -11.04 -27.77 -1.92
C SER A 115 -9.62 -27.89 -2.51
N ILE A 116 -9.00 -26.79 -2.93
CA ILE A 116 -7.63 -26.79 -3.49
C ILE A 116 -6.63 -27.18 -2.41
N ARG A 117 -6.76 -26.58 -1.23
CA ARG A 117 -5.91 -26.92 -0.08
C ARG A 117 -6.14 -28.36 0.40
N GLU A 118 -7.40 -28.77 0.53
CA GLU A 118 -7.76 -30.13 0.97
C GLU A 118 -7.25 -31.20 0.01
N ARG A 119 -7.36 -30.96 -1.30
CA ARG A 119 -6.80 -31.87 -2.32
C ARG A 119 -5.28 -31.99 -2.20
N ALA A 120 -4.57 -30.88 -2.00
CA ALA A 120 -3.12 -30.90 -1.81
C ALA A 120 -2.72 -31.75 -0.59
N LEU A 121 -3.41 -31.57 0.54
CA LEU A 121 -3.17 -32.34 1.77
C LEU A 121 -3.50 -33.82 1.59
N SER A 122 -4.58 -34.15 0.88
CA SER A 122 -4.96 -35.53 0.57
C SER A 122 -3.95 -36.26 -0.33
N LEU A 123 -3.20 -35.48 -1.13
CA LEU A 123 -2.10 -36.01 -1.97
C LEU A 123 -0.77 -36.08 -1.22
N GLY A 124 -0.75 -35.84 0.11
CA GLY A 124 0.43 -35.93 0.94
C GLY A 124 1.26 -34.66 1.02
N ALA A 125 0.75 -33.52 0.53
CA ALA A 125 1.44 -32.25 0.70
C ALA A 125 1.50 -31.83 2.18
N THR A 126 2.61 -31.22 2.59
CA THR A 126 2.70 -30.58 3.91
C THR A 126 1.85 -29.30 3.96
N GLU A 127 1.52 -28.83 5.15
CA GLU A 127 0.80 -27.56 5.34
C GLU A 127 1.48 -26.39 4.61
N THR A 128 2.80 -26.34 4.60
CA THR A 128 3.59 -25.30 3.92
C THR A 128 3.45 -25.40 2.40
N GLN A 129 3.45 -26.62 1.85
CA GLN A 129 3.26 -26.86 0.42
C GLN A 129 1.84 -26.50 -0.02
N ALA A 130 0.84 -26.87 0.78
CA ALA A 130 -0.55 -26.50 0.53
C ALA A 130 -0.74 -24.97 0.60
N ALA A 131 -0.12 -24.31 1.56
CA ALA A 131 -0.12 -22.84 1.67
C ALA A 131 0.51 -22.17 0.45
N TRP A 132 1.65 -22.67 -0.02
CA TRP A 132 2.28 -22.19 -1.25
C TRP A 132 1.40 -22.35 -2.49
N LEU A 133 0.69 -23.48 -2.60
CA LEU A 133 -0.24 -23.72 -3.71
C LEU A 133 -1.39 -22.70 -3.71
N VAL A 134 -2.00 -22.46 -2.54
CA VAL A 134 -3.06 -21.44 -2.41
C VAL A 134 -2.54 -20.04 -2.73
N LEU A 135 -1.34 -19.68 -2.27
CA LEU A 135 -0.72 -18.38 -2.60
C LEU A 135 -0.46 -18.25 -4.10
N ARG A 136 -0.02 -19.33 -4.74
CA ARG A 136 0.18 -19.38 -6.19
C ARG A 136 -1.14 -19.20 -6.96
N GLU A 137 -2.23 -19.76 -6.46
CA GLU A 137 -3.56 -19.56 -7.03
C GLU A 137 -4.07 -18.14 -6.81
N ALA A 138 -3.84 -17.56 -5.62
CA ALA A 138 -4.19 -16.19 -5.28
C ALA A 138 -3.30 -15.11 -5.96
N ARG A 139 -2.27 -15.50 -6.72
CA ARG A 139 -1.22 -14.58 -7.24
C ARG A 139 -1.77 -13.33 -7.94
N MET A 140 -2.89 -13.46 -8.66
CA MET A 140 -3.49 -12.33 -9.37
C MET A 140 -4.07 -11.29 -8.40
N GLY A 141 -4.72 -11.75 -7.32
CA GLY A 141 -5.20 -10.87 -6.27
C GLY A 141 -4.05 -10.23 -5.47
N VAL A 142 -2.94 -10.96 -5.27
CA VAL A 142 -1.73 -10.40 -4.66
C VAL A 142 -1.12 -9.29 -5.54
N LEU A 143 -1.06 -9.50 -6.85
CA LEU A 143 -0.63 -8.44 -7.78
C LEU A 143 -1.58 -7.24 -7.75
N THR A 144 -2.90 -7.49 -7.66
CA THR A 144 -3.90 -6.43 -7.50
C THR A 144 -3.63 -5.59 -6.25
N SER A 145 -3.20 -6.21 -5.13
CA SER A 145 -2.89 -5.46 -3.91
C SER A 145 -1.76 -4.45 -4.11
N ILE A 146 -0.74 -4.79 -4.88
CA ILE A 146 0.37 -3.91 -5.23
C ILE A 146 -0.11 -2.76 -6.13
N ILE A 147 -0.94 -3.06 -7.13
CA ILE A 147 -1.50 -2.05 -8.05
C ILE A 147 -2.32 -1.01 -7.27
N VAL A 148 -3.22 -1.46 -6.41
CA VAL A 148 -4.07 -0.58 -5.60
C VAL A 148 -3.24 0.26 -4.63
N ALA A 149 -2.28 -0.36 -3.94
CA ALA A 149 -1.38 0.32 -3.02
C ALA A 149 -0.52 1.38 -3.72
N PHE A 150 0.01 1.07 -4.92
CA PHE A 150 0.78 2.03 -5.70
C PHE A 150 -0.09 3.21 -6.15
N GLY A 151 -1.31 2.94 -6.64
CA GLY A 151 -2.26 3.98 -7.02
C GLY A 151 -2.58 4.92 -5.85
N ALA A 152 -2.83 4.37 -4.66
CA ALA A 152 -3.07 5.15 -3.44
C ALA A 152 -1.83 5.98 -3.05
N ALA A 153 -0.63 5.38 -3.08
CA ALA A 153 0.62 6.06 -2.71
C ALA A 153 0.98 7.21 -3.67
N ILE A 154 0.90 6.99 -4.99
CA ILE A 154 1.34 8.00 -5.96
C ILE A 154 0.39 9.21 -6.03
N SER A 155 -0.87 9.03 -5.68
CA SER A 155 -1.89 10.09 -5.64
C SER A 155 -2.00 10.80 -4.29
N GLU A 156 -1.26 10.34 -3.29
CA GLU A 156 -1.32 10.88 -1.93
C GLU A 156 -0.74 12.31 -1.86
N VAL A 157 -1.40 13.19 -1.10
CA VAL A 157 -1.04 14.62 -0.95
C VAL A 157 -0.92 15.01 0.52
N GLY A 158 -1.98 14.77 1.30
CA GLY A 158 -2.17 15.39 2.62
C GLY A 158 -1.13 14.98 3.65
N GLY A 159 -0.87 13.70 3.78
CA GLY A 159 0.09 13.16 4.73
C GLY A 159 1.52 13.53 4.37
N ILE A 160 1.90 13.39 3.09
CA ILE A 160 3.26 13.76 2.64
C ILE A 160 3.50 15.27 2.66
N MET A 161 2.45 16.08 2.51
CA MET A 161 2.58 17.54 2.63
C MET A 161 2.92 17.93 4.06
N ILE A 162 2.28 17.30 5.05
CA ILE A 162 2.54 17.55 6.47
C ILE A 162 3.95 17.07 6.87
N THR A 163 4.31 15.84 6.50
CA THR A 163 5.58 15.24 6.95
C THR A 163 6.77 15.61 6.10
N GLY A 164 6.57 15.97 4.83
CA GLY A 164 7.61 16.43 3.92
C GLY A 164 7.82 17.93 3.89
N GLY A 165 6.81 18.75 4.28
CA GLY A 165 6.89 20.20 4.28
C GLY A 165 6.95 20.85 2.89
N ASN A 166 6.74 20.11 1.82
CA ASN A 166 6.70 20.58 0.43
C ASN A 166 7.88 21.49 0.03
N ILE A 167 9.09 21.20 0.49
CA ILE A 167 10.29 22.01 0.27
C ILE A 167 10.75 21.86 -1.18
N ARG A 168 10.85 22.98 -1.91
CA ARG A 168 11.29 22.98 -3.29
C ARG A 168 12.69 22.35 -3.41
N TRP A 169 12.86 21.46 -4.42
CA TRP A 169 14.09 20.70 -4.71
C TRP A 169 14.44 19.60 -3.70
N TRP A 170 13.67 19.46 -2.60
CA TRP A 170 13.96 18.48 -1.55
C TRP A 170 12.83 17.49 -1.32
N THR A 171 11.63 17.95 -0.93
CA THR A 171 10.47 17.11 -0.59
C THR A 171 9.22 17.39 -1.43
N ARG A 172 9.30 18.34 -2.38
CA ARG A 172 8.18 18.61 -3.28
C ARG A 172 7.98 17.48 -4.27
N THR A 173 6.80 16.86 -4.27
CA THR A 173 6.35 15.83 -5.21
C THR A 173 5.45 16.43 -6.29
N LEU A 174 5.03 15.62 -7.29
CA LEU A 174 4.06 16.04 -8.29
C LEU A 174 2.75 16.49 -7.64
N THR A 175 2.21 15.69 -6.71
CA THR A 175 0.94 15.96 -6.04
C THR A 175 0.99 17.24 -5.19
N THR A 176 2.04 17.43 -4.41
CA THR A 176 2.20 18.65 -3.58
C THR A 176 2.50 19.88 -4.43
N ALA A 177 3.17 19.72 -5.59
CA ALA A 177 3.39 20.80 -6.54
C ALA A 177 2.07 21.27 -7.20
N ILE A 178 1.19 20.34 -7.56
CA ILE A 178 -0.15 20.64 -8.11
C ILE A 178 -0.94 21.53 -7.14
N VAL A 179 -0.94 21.19 -5.84
CA VAL A 179 -1.64 21.99 -4.82
C VAL A 179 -1.10 23.41 -4.79
N VAL A 180 0.22 23.59 -4.69
CA VAL A 180 0.85 24.91 -4.63
C VAL A 180 0.57 25.74 -5.89
N GLU A 181 0.73 25.16 -7.08
CA GLU A 181 0.46 25.90 -8.33
C GLU A 181 -1.04 26.28 -8.44
N THR A 182 -1.93 25.47 -7.90
CA THR A 182 -3.37 25.78 -7.82
C THR A 182 -3.63 26.95 -6.85
N GLU A 183 -3.00 26.93 -5.66
CA GLU A 183 -3.12 28.02 -4.68
C GLU A 183 -2.57 29.36 -5.18
N LEU A 184 -1.52 29.30 -6.02
CA LEU A 184 -0.93 30.48 -6.67
C LEU A 184 -1.76 30.96 -7.89
N GLY A 185 -2.83 30.28 -8.27
CA GLY A 185 -3.63 30.59 -9.46
C GLY A 185 -2.99 30.17 -10.80
N ASN A 186 -1.88 29.43 -10.76
CA ASN A 186 -1.17 28.95 -11.96
C ASN A 186 -1.80 27.67 -12.51
N PHE A 187 -3.08 27.76 -12.90
CA PHE A 187 -3.87 26.58 -13.32
C PHE A 187 -3.26 25.85 -14.51
N THR A 188 -2.64 26.55 -15.45
CA THR A 188 -1.98 25.92 -16.60
C THR A 188 -0.85 24.98 -16.14
N MET A 189 -0.02 25.43 -15.18
CA MET A 189 1.06 24.63 -14.62
C MET A 189 0.51 23.47 -13.79
N ALA A 190 -0.49 23.71 -12.96
CA ALA A 190 -1.17 22.68 -12.16
C ALA A 190 -1.75 21.56 -13.05
N LEU A 191 -2.44 21.94 -14.14
CA LEU A 191 -3.00 20.97 -15.09
C LEU A 191 -1.90 20.18 -15.84
N THR A 192 -0.80 20.85 -16.20
CA THR A 192 0.34 20.19 -16.84
C THR A 192 0.97 19.14 -15.94
N LEU A 193 1.20 19.48 -14.66
CA LEU A 193 1.70 18.54 -13.66
C LEU A 193 0.72 17.40 -13.39
N GLY A 194 -0.58 17.70 -13.36
CA GLY A 194 -1.65 16.71 -13.27
C GLY A 194 -1.67 15.72 -14.43
N ALA A 195 -1.52 16.21 -15.68
CA ALA A 195 -1.42 15.37 -16.86
C ALA A 195 -0.20 14.45 -16.81
N ILE A 196 0.95 14.97 -16.38
CA ILE A 196 2.18 14.18 -16.17
C ILE A 196 1.96 13.09 -15.12
N LEU A 197 1.34 13.44 -13.97
CA LEU A 197 1.04 12.49 -12.91
C LEU A 197 0.11 11.37 -13.41
N LEU A 198 -0.98 11.73 -14.11
CA LEU A 198 -1.92 10.76 -14.67
C LEU A 198 -1.26 9.84 -15.69
N PHE A 199 -0.42 10.39 -16.58
CA PHE A 199 0.31 9.59 -17.56
C PHE A 199 1.24 8.58 -16.89
N ILE A 200 1.99 8.99 -15.87
CA ILE A 200 2.90 8.11 -15.12
C ILE A 200 2.11 7.03 -14.38
N ALA A 201 1.05 7.42 -13.66
CA ALA A 201 0.20 6.48 -12.94
C ALA A 201 -0.42 5.46 -13.90
N PHE A 202 -0.94 5.92 -15.05
CA PHE A 202 -1.48 5.05 -16.09
C PHE A 202 -0.44 4.08 -16.65
N ALA A 203 0.76 4.58 -17.00
CA ALA A 203 1.82 3.76 -17.57
C ALA A 203 2.28 2.65 -16.63
N ILE A 204 2.44 2.97 -15.33
CA ILE A 204 2.85 1.99 -14.32
C ILE A 204 1.72 0.98 -14.07
N ASN A 205 0.48 1.44 -13.90
CA ASN A 205 -0.65 0.54 -13.69
C ASN A 205 -0.88 -0.35 -14.92
N LEU A 206 -0.72 0.16 -16.13
CA LEU A 206 -0.79 -0.61 -17.35
C LEU A 206 0.29 -1.70 -17.38
N ALA A 207 1.54 -1.36 -17.05
CA ALA A 207 2.64 -2.33 -17.00
C ALA A 207 2.35 -3.44 -15.97
N LEU A 208 1.90 -3.09 -14.78
CA LEU A 208 1.53 -4.06 -13.73
C LEU A 208 0.34 -4.93 -14.17
N THR A 209 -0.66 -4.34 -14.82
CA THR A 209 -1.83 -5.06 -15.34
C THR A 209 -1.43 -6.03 -16.46
N ILE A 210 -0.52 -5.65 -17.37
CA ILE A 210 0.01 -6.56 -18.39
C ILE A 210 0.73 -7.76 -17.77
N VAL A 211 1.54 -7.53 -16.72
CA VAL A 211 2.18 -8.62 -15.96
C VAL A 211 1.13 -9.54 -15.34
N GLN A 212 0.07 -8.97 -14.77
CA GLN A 212 -1.05 -9.70 -14.21
C GLN A 212 -1.73 -10.59 -15.26
N PHE A 213 -2.08 -10.05 -16.43
CA PHE A 213 -2.73 -10.84 -17.50
C PHE A 213 -1.84 -11.94 -18.08
N LYS A 214 -0.54 -11.68 -18.26
CA LYS A 214 0.40 -12.72 -18.74
C LYS A 214 0.56 -13.84 -17.71
N GLY A 215 0.50 -13.53 -16.44
CA GLY A 215 0.53 -14.51 -15.36
C GLY A 215 -0.74 -15.37 -15.26
N ALA A 216 -1.92 -14.86 -15.69
CA ALA A 216 -3.18 -15.61 -15.68
C ALA A 216 -3.25 -16.72 -16.75
N ARG A 217 -2.46 -16.59 -17.81
CA ARG A 217 -2.45 -17.55 -18.95
C ARG A 217 -1.49 -18.73 -18.78
N ARG A 218 -0.72 -18.76 -17.71
CA ARG A 218 0.19 -19.85 -17.32
C ARG A 218 -0.28 -20.57 -16.07
#